data_42d2a97b912fab12fdca6b38a207e6d2
#
_entry.id   42d2a97b912fab12fdca6b38a207e6d2
#
_cell.length_a   1.000
_cell.length_b   1.000
_cell.length_c   1.000
_cell.angle_alpha   90.00
_cell.angle_beta   90.00
_cell.angle_gamma   90.00
#
_symmetry.space_group_name_H-M   'P 1'
#
loop_
_entity.id
_entity.type
_entity.pdbx_description
1 polymer ?
#
loop_
_entity_poly.entity_id
_entity_poly.type
_entity_poly.pdbx_seq_one_letter_code
_entity_poly.pdbx_strand_id
1 'polypeptide(L)'
;MRFLFSFFSPPHRFCVSLSPRRKDEDIQRSNFNRKIVNRKIVNITMILFFRTPSKSVIAVECNHELPQADSDKLCWLFGEATPESEDNLKGHFVGPRREMITPWSTNAVEITQNMGLDGIIRIEEYFPVKDENADHDPMLQRMYKGLDQNVFTTNRQPKPIVHIEDLEEYNEKEGLALSKEEMDYLKKVEKDLGRPLTDSEVFGFAQINSEHCRHKIFGGTFIIDGVEQESSLF
;
A
#
# COMPACT_ATOMS: atom_id res chain seq x y z
N MET A 1 -43.62 3.45 -13.46
CA MET A 1 -42.78 4.53 -14.00
C MET A 1 -41.34 4.18 -13.54
N ARG A 2 -40.55 3.53 -14.40
CA ARG A 2 -39.21 3.06 -14.08
C ARG A 2 -38.26 4.25 -14.12
N PHE A 3 -37.70 4.67 -12.99
CA PHE A 3 -36.57 5.58 -12.96
C PHE A 3 -35.29 4.75 -13.07
N LEU A 4 -34.78 4.68 -14.28
CA LEU A 4 -33.40 4.32 -14.54
C LEU A 4 -32.52 5.50 -14.11
N PHE A 5 -31.93 5.42 -12.91
CA PHE A 5 -30.84 6.33 -12.56
C PHE A 5 -29.59 5.86 -13.27
N SER A 6 -29.33 6.47 -14.42
CA SER A 6 -28.05 6.41 -15.09
C SER A 6 -27.03 7.22 -14.28
N PHE A 7 -26.17 6.53 -13.52
CA PHE A 7 -24.99 7.13 -12.89
C PHE A 7 -23.83 7.22 -13.90
N PHE A 8 -24.09 7.72 -15.10
CA PHE A 8 -23.04 8.12 -16.01
C PHE A 8 -23.20 9.62 -16.31
N SER A 9 -22.57 10.43 -15.46
CA SER A 9 -22.21 11.78 -15.89
C SER A 9 -21.10 11.67 -16.94
N PRO A 10 -21.23 12.31 -18.11
CA PRO A 10 -20.16 12.30 -19.09
C PRO A 10 -18.93 12.98 -18.53
N PRO A 11 -17.73 12.53 -18.90
CA PRO A 11 -16.49 13.14 -18.43
C PRO A 11 -16.46 14.60 -18.87
N HIS A 12 -16.31 15.50 -17.92
CA HIS A 12 -16.00 16.89 -18.21
C HIS A 12 -14.71 16.94 -19.06
N ARG A 13 -14.88 17.31 -20.32
CA ARG A 13 -13.76 17.65 -21.19
C ARG A 13 -13.07 18.86 -20.60
N PHE A 14 -11.94 18.65 -19.95
CA PHE A 14 -10.98 19.72 -19.73
C PHE A 14 -10.39 20.11 -21.09
N CYS A 15 -10.93 21.15 -21.66
CA CYS A 15 -10.39 21.79 -22.82
C CYS A 15 -9.19 22.64 -22.37
N VAL A 16 -7.97 22.07 -22.41
CA VAL A 16 -6.76 22.85 -22.23
C VAL A 16 -6.47 23.51 -23.54
N SER A 17 -6.73 24.80 -23.64
CA SER A 17 -6.30 25.67 -24.72
C SER A 17 -4.77 25.72 -24.74
N LEU A 18 -4.16 24.96 -25.68
CA LEU A 18 -2.74 25.07 -25.97
C LEU A 18 -2.48 26.27 -26.87
N SER A 19 -2.05 27.35 -26.28
CA SER A 19 -1.41 28.48 -26.98
C SER A 19 -0.06 27.99 -27.53
N PRO A 20 0.32 28.33 -28.79
CA PRO A 20 1.60 27.91 -29.34
C PRO A 20 2.74 28.66 -28.68
N ARG A 21 3.50 28.00 -27.81
CA ARG A 21 4.75 28.51 -27.25
C ARG A 21 5.95 28.08 -28.13
N ARG A 22 6.87 29.01 -28.25
CA ARG A 22 8.04 29.04 -29.13
C ARG A 22 8.94 27.81 -28.99
N LYS A 23 9.46 27.36 -30.14
CA LYS A 23 10.28 26.14 -30.32
C LYS A 23 11.68 26.13 -29.67
N ASP A 24 12.12 27.18 -29.03
CA ASP A 24 13.52 27.32 -28.58
C ASP A 24 13.75 26.97 -27.10
N GLU A 25 12.69 26.82 -26.28
CA GLU A 25 12.82 26.43 -24.87
C GLU A 25 12.80 24.90 -24.63
N ASP A 26 12.32 24.11 -25.60
CA ASP A 26 12.18 22.66 -25.45
C ASP A 26 13.50 21.89 -25.58
N ILE A 27 14.52 22.48 -26.23
CA ILE A 27 15.82 21.82 -26.42
C ILE A 27 16.66 21.88 -25.13
N GLN A 28 16.52 22.91 -24.34
CA GLN A 28 17.26 23.00 -23.06
C GLN A 28 16.66 22.12 -21.95
N ARG A 29 15.33 21.94 -21.93
CA ARG A 29 14.66 21.06 -20.96
C ARG A 29 14.92 19.57 -21.23
N SER A 30 15.06 19.16 -22.49
CA SER A 30 15.34 17.76 -22.81
C SER A 30 16.74 17.31 -22.38
N ASN A 31 17.71 18.21 -22.37
CA ASN A 31 19.08 17.93 -21.94
C ASN A 31 19.24 17.96 -20.40
N PHE A 32 18.41 18.70 -19.68
CA PHE A 32 18.40 18.69 -18.22
C PHE A 32 17.79 17.40 -17.67
N ASN A 33 16.70 16.93 -18.28
CA ASN A 33 16.06 15.68 -17.86
C ASN A 33 16.85 14.41 -18.22
N ARG A 34 17.70 14.43 -19.27
CA ARG A 34 18.57 13.28 -19.61
C ARG A 34 19.74 13.07 -18.64
N LYS A 35 20.16 14.09 -17.90
CA LYS A 35 21.23 13.94 -16.89
C LYS A 35 20.76 13.41 -15.53
N ILE A 36 19.45 13.41 -15.28
CA ILE A 36 18.87 12.93 -14.00
C ILE A 36 18.62 11.41 -14.01
N VAL A 37 18.48 10.78 -15.19
CA VAL A 37 18.04 9.38 -15.31
C VAL A 37 19.16 8.34 -15.02
N ASN A 38 20.43 8.73 -14.87
CA ASN A 38 21.54 7.78 -14.69
C ASN A 38 22.30 7.87 -13.36
N ARG A 39 21.77 8.53 -12.35
CA ARG A 39 22.18 8.25 -10.98
C ARG A 39 21.34 7.08 -10.48
N LYS A 40 21.89 5.86 -10.53
CA LYS A 40 21.51 4.81 -9.58
C LYS A 40 21.71 5.43 -8.19
N ILE A 41 20.67 5.98 -7.61
CA ILE A 41 20.62 6.21 -6.18
C ILE A 41 20.59 4.80 -5.61
N VAL A 42 21.73 4.27 -5.27
CA VAL A 42 21.82 3.14 -4.37
C VAL A 42 21.33 3.72 -3.04
N ASN A 43 20.03 3.61 -2.78
CA ASN A 43 19.51 3.85 -1.45
C ASN A 43 20.14 2.77 -0.58
N ILE A 44 21.24 3.11 0.07
CA ILE A 44 21.81 2.27 1.12
C ILE A 44 20.85 2.45 2.29
N THR A 45 19.88 1.55 2.39
CA THR A 45 19.07 1.45 3.61
C THR A 45 19.85 0.60 4.61
N MET A 46 19.93 1.05 5.83
CA MET A 46 20.52 0.32 6.94
C MET A 46 19.48 0.18 8.05
N ILE A 47 19.59 -0.89 8.82
CA ILE A 47 18.70 -1.12 9.96
C ILE A 47 19.52 -1.06 11.23
N LEU A 48 19.12 -0.16 12.13
CA LEU A 48 19.67 -0.03 13.46
C LEU A 48 18.74 -0.74 14.45
N PHE A 49 19.33 -1.43 15.41
CA PHE A 49 18.57 -2.11 16.45
C PHE A 49 18.81 -1.43 17.80
N PHE A 50 17.73 -1.25 18.55
CA PHE A 50 17.74 -0.67 19.90
C PHE A 50 17.04 -1.62 20.87
N ARG A 51 17.68 -1.95 21.96
CA ARG A 51 17.10 -2.79 23.01
C ARG A 51 16.51 -1.94 24.10
N THR A 52 15.21 -2.10 24.33
CA THR A 52 14.50 -1.39 25.39
C THR A 52 14.77 -2.00 26.77
N PRO A 53 14.53 -1.28 27.87
CA PRO A 53 14.58 -1.85 29.22
C PRO A 53 13.64 -3.04 29.43
N SER A 54 12.54 -3.11 28.71
CA SER A 54 11.61 -4.25 28.70
C SER A 54 12.10 -5.45 27.90
N LYS A 55 13.30 -5.37 27.30
CA LYS A 55 13.97 -6.38 26.46
C LYS A 55 13.37 -6.54 25.05
N SER A 56 12.38 -5.75 24.66
CA SER A 56 11.99 -5.69 23.28
C SER A 56 13.09 -5.08 22.41
N VAL A 57 13.03 -5.31 21.11
CA VAL A 57 13.98 -4.77 20.13
C VAL A 57 13.23 -3.86 19.19
N ILE A 58 13.66 -2.63 19.06
CA ILE A 58 13.14 -1.68 18.07
C ILE A 58 14.12 -1.68 16.89
N ALA A 59 13.59 -1.99 15.70
CA ALA A 59 14.32 -1.90 14.44
C ALA A 59 13.97 -0.59 13.74
N VAL A 60 14.99 0.16 13.36
CA VAL A 60 14.87 1.47 12.70
C VAL A 60 15.53 1.40 11.33
N GLU A 61 14.73 1.56 10.27
CA GLU A 61 15.23 1.64 8.91
C GLU A 61 15.60 3.08 8.56
N CYS A 62 16.85 3.28 8.16
CA CYS A 62 17.40 4.59 7.80
C CYS A 62 17.93 4.58 6.37
N ASN A 63 17.86 5.71 5.66
CA ASN A 63 18.42 5.87 4.31
C ASN A 63 19.85 6.44 4.32
N HIS A 64 20.40 6.72 5.48
CA HIS A 64 21.79 7.14 5.71
C HIS A 64 22.22 6.81 7.14
N GLU A 65 23.50 6.88 7.41
CA GLU A 65 24.06 6.71 8.75
C GLU A 65 23.63 7.86 9.66
N LEU A 66 23.10 7.52 10.83
CA LEU A 66 22.64 8.53 11.79
C LEU A 66 23.82 9.09 12.60
N PRO A 67 23.90 10.41 12.77
CA PRO A 67 24.83 11.00 13.73
C PRO A 67 24.59 10.49 15.16
N GLN A 68 25.65 10.44 15.98
CA GLN A 68 25.53 9.98 17.37
C GLN A 68 24.47 10.75 18.17
N ALA A 69 24.38 12.07 17.96
CA ALA A 69 23.37 12.89 18.63
C ALA A 69 21.92 12.50 18.29
N ASP A 70 21.68 12.00 17.08
CA ASP A 70 20.37 11.53 16.66
C ASP A 70 20.10 10.11 17.18
N SER A 71 21.10 9.25 17.22
CA SER A 71 21.02 7.96 17.92
C SER A 71 20.69 8.15 19.41
N ASP A 72 21.29 9.12 20.09
CA ASP A 72 21.04 9.42 21.49
C ASP A 72 19.58 9.89 21.71
N LYS A 73 19.02 10.69 20.77
CA LYS A 73 17.61 11.07 20.80
C LYS A 73 16.69 9.86 20.65
N LEU A 74 17.05 8.91 19.77
CA LEU A 74 16.29 7.67 19.61
C LEU A 74 16.35 6.80 20.88
N CYS A 75 17.51 6.69 21.52
CA CYS A 75 17.64 6.00 22.80
C CYS A 75 16.68 6.56 23.84
N TRP A 76 16.63 7.89 23.95
CA TRP A 76 15.71 8.58 24.85
C TRP A 76 14.25 8.35 24.46
N LEU A 77 13.91 8.50 23.16
CA LEU A 77 12.54 8.32 22.65
C LEU A 77 12.01 6.92 22.94
N PHE A 78 12.86 5.91 22.85
CA PHE A 78 12.53 4.51 23.10
C PHE A 78 12.62 4.11 24.58
N GLY A 79 12.57 5.09 25.49
CA GLY A 79 12.53 4.87 26.94
C GLY A 79 13.86 4.41 27.51
N GLU A 80 14.94 5.12 27.20
CA GLU A 80 16.32 4.81 27.58
C GLU A 80 16.80 3.46 27.01
N ALA A 81 16.44 3.20 25.76
CA ALA A 81 16.92 2.03 25.04
C ALA A 81 18.45 2.12 24.78
N THR A 82 19.08 0.98 24.62
CA THR A 82 20.50 0.88 24.29
C THR A 82 20.67 0.44 22.82
N PRO A 83 21.53 1.09 22.03
CA PRO A 83 21.82 0.65 20.68
C PRO A 83 22.55 -0.70 20.71
N GLU A 84 22.15 -1.60 19.82
CA GLU A 84 22.84 -2.87 19.62
C GLU A 84 23.99 -2.65 18.63
N SER A 85 25.13 -3.25 18.93
CA SER A 85 26.31 -3.18 18.06
C SER A 85 26.34 -4.25 16.97
N GLU A 86 25.43 -5.23 17.06
CA GLU A 86 25.37 -6.35 16.12
C GLU A 86 24.31 -6.09 15.06
N ASP A 87 24.67 -6.31 13.79
CA ASP A 87 23.76 -6.24 12.64
C ASP A 87 22.80 -7.43 12.57
N ASN A 88 23.07 -8.49 13.33
CA ASN A 88 22.31 -9.74 13.38
C ASN A 88 22.05 -10.14 14.82
N LEU A 89 20.82 -9.98 15.26
CA LEU A 89 20.40 -10.41 16.59
C LEU A 89 19.89 -11.84 16.55
N LYS A 90 20.47 -12.71 17.39
CA LYS A 90 20.08 -14.12 17.52
C LYS A 90 18.89 -14.27 18.48
N GLY A 91 18.06 -15.27 18.22
CA GLY A 91 16.91 -15.59 19.09
C GLY A 91 15.62 -15.73 18.29
N HIS A 92 14.50 -15.86 19.02
CA HIS A 92 13.17 -15.88 18.43
C HIS A 92 12.44 -14.61 18.83
N PHE A 93 11.77 -14.02 17.85
CA PHE A 93 11.06 -12.76 18.04
C PHE A 93 9.68 -12.84 17.39
N VAL A 94 8.69 -12.23 18.02
CA VAL A 94 7.40 -11.94 17.41
C VAL A 94 7.36 -10.46 17.09
N GLY A 95 6.97 -10.12 15.89
CA GLY A 95 6.87 -8.73 15.45
C GLY A 95 5.93 -8.58 14.26
N PRO A 96 5.74 -7.38 13.76
CA PRO A 96 4.87 -7.10 12.63
C PRO A 96 5.28 -7.87 11.37
N ARG A 97 4.33 -8.18 10.51
CA ARG A 97 4.62 -8.76 9.20
C ARG A 97 5.42 -7.77 8.35
N ARG A 98 6.40 -8.28 7.58
CA ARG A 98 7.28 -7.45 6.73
C ARG A 98 6.53 -6.61 5.72
N GLU A 99 5.43 -7.17 5.20
CA GLU A 99 4.61 -6.58 4.15
C GLU A 99 3.73 -5.41 4.63
N MET A 100 3.73 -5.17 5.93
CA MET A 100 2.79 -4.27 6.60
C MET A 100 3.57 -3.25 7.43
N ILE A 101 3.37 -1.97 7.18
CA ILE A 101 3.80 -0.90 8.08
C ILE A 101 2.69 -0.72 9.10
N THR A 102 3.02 -0.82 10.39
CA THR A 102 2.01 -0.66 11.44
C THR A 102 1.61 0.81 11.62
N PRO A 103 0.39 1.09 12.09
CA PRO A 103 0.01 2.45 12.49
C PRO A 103 0.93 3.02 13.57
N TRP A 104 1.45 2.16 14.46
CA TRP A 104 2.46 2.55 15.45
C TRP A 104 3.74 3.06 14.77
N SER A 105 4.23 2.34 13.76
CA SER A 105 5.42 2.74 12.98
C SER A 105 5.23 4.10 12.31
N THR A 106 4.08 4.33 11.70
CA THR A 106 3.77 5.61 11.04
C THR A 106 3.84 6.77 12.04
N ASN A 107 3.23 6.60 13.22
CA ASN A 107 3.28 7.61 14.26
C ASN A 107 4.71 7.81 14.82
N ALA A 108 5.45 6.71 15.02
CA ALA A 108 6.81 6.78 15.52
C ALA A 108 7.73 7.54 14.55
N VAL A 109 7.62 7.28 13.24
CA VAL A 109 8.36 8.02 12.20
C VAL A 109 7.98 9.50 12.20
N GLU A 110 6.70 9.84 12.29
CA GLU A 110 6.25 11.23 12.37
C GLU A 110 6.81 11.94 13.60
N ILE A 111 6.85 11.28 14.75
CA ILE A 111 7.46 11.84 15.96
C ILE A 111 8.95 12.13 15.74
N THR A 112 9.70 11.21 15.13
CA THR A 112 11.12 11.43 14.84
C THR A 112 11.34 12.61 13.89
N GLN A 113 10.50 12.77 12.87
CA GLN A 113 10.53 13.93 11.97
C GLN A 113 10.28 15.23 12.72
N ASN A 114 9.30 15.27 13.63
CA ASN A 114 9.01 16.43 14.47
C ASN A 114 10.15 16.76 15.45
N MET A 115 10.96 15.76 15.82
CA MET A 115 12.19 15.95 16.62
C MET A 115 13.39 16.42 15.78
N GLY A 116 13.20 16.58 14.47
CA GLY A 116 14.25 17.00 13.54
C GLY A 116 15.24 15.87 13.20
N LEU A 117 14.81 14.60 13.25
CA LEU A 117 15.58 13.47 12.76
C LEU A 117 15.19 13.16 11.32
N ASP A 118 16.15 13.27 10.41
CA ASP A 118 15.93 12.98 9.00
C ASP A 118 16.35 11.55 8.64
N GLY A 119 15.78 11.03 7.55
CA GLY A 119 16.21 9.78 6.95
C GLY A 119 15.66 8.52 7.59
N ILE A 120 14.82 8.62 8.59
CA ILE A 120 14.13 7.46 9.17
C ILE A 120 12.91 7.11 8.31
N ILE A 121 12.85 5.85 7.85
CA ILE A 121 11.82 5.36 6.92
C ILE A 121 10.76 4.54 7.64
N ARG A 122 11.21 3.66 8.55
CA ARG A 122 10.34 2.71 9.25
C ARG A 122 10.89 2.40 10.62
N ILE A 123 10.00 2.27 11.60
CA ILE A 123 10.33 1.89 12.98
C ILE A 123 9.35 0.80 13.40
N GLU A 124 9.82 -0.36 13.85
CA GLU A 124 8.94 -1.43 14.33
C GLU A 124 9.52 -2.10 15.57
N GLU A 125 8.65 -2.58 16.44
CA GLU A 125 9.03 -3.25 17.68
C GLU A 125 8.87 -4.77 17.58
N TYR A 126 9.86 -5.50 18.11
CA TYR A 126 9.95 -6.96 18.11
C TYR A 126 10.09 -7.46 19.54
N PHE A 127 9.30 -8.45 19.90
CA PHE A 127 9.26 -9.01 21.25
C PHE A 127 10.01 -10.33 21.27
N PRO A 128 11.03 -10.49 22.13
CA PRO A 128 11.75 -11.75 22.26
C PRO A 128 10.82 -12.81 22.86
N VAL A 129 10.86 -14.00 22.30
CA VAL A 129 10.09 -15.17 22.75
C VAL A 129 11.02 -16.36 22.96
N LYS A 130 10.53 -17.37 23.71
CA LYS A 130 11.38 -18.50 24.08
C LYS A 130 11.65 -19.47 22.94
N ASP A 131 10.65 -19.69 22.10
CA ASP A 131 10.70 -20.66 21.01
C ASP A 131 9.81 -20.26 19.83
N GLU A 132 9.85 -21.08 18.78
CA GLU A 132 9.12 -20.85 17.53
C GLU A 132 7.60 -21.01 17.64
N ASN A 133 7.11 -21.62 18.73
CA ASN A 133 5.69 -21.93 18.92
C ASN A 133 4.99 -20.85 19.78
N ALA A 134 5.65 -19.74 20.03
CA ALA A 134 5.03 -18.64 20.78
C ALA A 134 3.74 -18.16 20.07
N ASP A 135 2.72 -17.96 20.87
CA ASP A 135 1.42 -17.48 20.39
C ASP A 135 1.55 -16.07 19.81
N HIS A 136 0.95 -15.88 18.65
CA HIS A 136 0.93 -14.58 17.96
C HIS A 136 -0.25 -14.51 16.99
N ASP A 137 -0.70 -13.32 16.67
CA ASP A 137 -1.73 -13.11 15.67
C ASP A 137 -1.15 -13.22 14.23
N PRO A 138 -1.42 -14.32 13.48
CA PRO A 138 -0.85 -14.50 12.15
C PRO A 138 -1.34 -13.50 11.10
N MET A 139 -2.42 -12.76 11.38
CA MET A 139 -2.91 -11.68 10.52
C MET A 139 -2.00 -10.46 10.59
N LEU A 140 -1.50 -10.13 11.77
CA LEU A 140 -0.75 -8.91 12.05
C LEU A 140 0.73 -9.16 12.30
N GLN A 141 1.07 -10.32 12.83
CA GLN A 141 2.39 -10.65 13.35
C GLN A 141 3.01 -11.85 12.63
N ARG A 142 4.28 -12.00 12.83
CA ARG A 142 5.09 -13.11 12.32
C ARG A 142 6.18 -13.48 13.31
N MET A 143 6.54 -14.75 13.30
CA MET A 143 7.72 -15.28 13.99
C MET A 143 8.98 -15.03 13.18
N TYR A 144 10.03 -14.56 13.83
CA TYR A 144 11.36 -14.30 13.28
C TYR A 144 12.42 -15.15 13.99
N LYS A 145 13.27 -15.79 13.19
CA LYS A 145 14.49 -16.51 13.67
C LYS A 145 15.67 -15.55 13.51
N GLY A 146 15.90 -14.74 14.53
CA GLY A 146 16.82 -13.62 14.46
C GLY A 146 16.25 -12.40 13.74
N LEU A 147 16.91 -11.27 13.96
CA LEU A 147 16.64 -10.01 13.25
C LEU A 147 17.93 -9.60 12.53
N ASP A 148 17.85 -9.31 11.26
CA ASP A 148 18.97 -8.96 10.39
C ASP A 148 18.66 -7.72 9.54
N GLN A 149 19.61 -7.30 8.72
CA GLN A 149 19.47 -6.16 7.81
C GLN A 149 18.38 -6.34 6.74
N ASN A 150 17.76 -7.54 6.64
CA ASN A 150 16.64 -7.82 5.72
C ASN A 150 15.29 -7.91 6.44
N VAL A 151 15.21 -7.48 7.70
CA VAL A 151 14.00 -7.66 8.53
C VAL A 151 12.77 -7.02 7.90
N PHE A 152 12.92 -5.95 7.13
CA PHE A 152 11.83 -5.27 6.39
C PHE A 152 11.76 -5.65 4.91
N THR A 153 12.72 -6.43 4.40
CA THR A 153 12.76 -6.80 2.99
C THR A 153 11.71 -7.85 2.65
N THR A 154 10.89 -7.57 1.66
CA THR A 154 9.92 -8.51 1.12
C THR A 154 10.44 -9.09 -0.20
N ASN A 155 10.60 -10.42 -0.24
CA ASN A 155 11.07 -11.12 -1.45
C ASN A 155 9.90 -11.60 -2.33
N ARG A 156 8.75 -10.90 -2.28
CA ARG A 156 7.62 -11.24 -3.13
C ARG A 156 7.92 -10.82 -4.56
N GLN A 157 7.97 -11.80 -5.44
CA GLN A 157 7.91 -11.54 -6.88
C GLN A 157 6.45 -11.26 -7.25
N PRO A 158 6.16 -10.18 -7.99
CA PRO A 158 4.83 -9.95 -8.52
C PRO A 158 4.43 -11.12 -9.42
N LYS A 159 3.17 -11.53 -9.35
CA LYS A 159 2.63 -12.50 -10.31
C LYS A 159 2.64 -11.84 -11.70
N PRO A 160 2.83 -12.64 -12.77
CA PRO A 160 2.71 -12.10 -14.12
C PRO A 160 1.29 -11.58 -14.35
N ILE A 161 1.17 -10.54 -15.16
CA ILE A 161 -0.12 -10.00 -15.57
C ILE A 161 -0.83 -11.08 -16.40
N VAL A 162 -2.08 -11.36 -16.08
CA VAL A 162 -2.92 -12.32 -16.79
C VAL A 162 -3.95 -11.56 -17.63
N HIS A 163 -4.08 -11.92 -18.90
CA HIS A 163 -5.16 -11.44 -19.75
C HIS A 163 -6.39 -12.32 -19.55
N ILE A 164 -7.54 -11.71 -19.33
CA ILE A 164 -8.79 -12.40 -19.05
C ILE A 164 -9.52 -12.68 -20.35
N GLU A 165 -9.66 -13.94 -20.71
CA GLU A 165 -10.37 -14.37 -21.93
C GLU A 165 -11.86 -14.55 -21.68
N ASP A 166 -12.24 -15.04 -20.50
CA ASP A 166 -13.63 -15.21 -20.07
C ASP A 166 -13.88 -14.43 -18.78
N LEU A 167 -14.64 -13.34 -18.93
CA LEU A 167 -14.93 -12.42 -17.86
C LEU A 167 -15.94 -13.00 -16.86
N GLU A 168 -16.87 -13.83 -17.31
CA GLU A 168 -17.86 -14.48 -16.47
C GLU A 168 -17.19 -15.52 -15.57
N GLU A 169 -16.35 -16.38 -16.12
CA GLU A 169 -15.61 -17.37 -15.37
C GLU A 169 -14.69 -16.70 -14.33
N TYR A 170 -14.00 -15.63 -14.75
CA TYR A 170 -13.12 -14.88 -13.86
C TYR A 170 -13.88 -14.21 -12.72
N ASN A 171 -15.06 -13.64 -13.00
CA ASN A 171 -15.94 -13.02 -11.99
C ASN A 171 -16.37 -14.03 -10.92
N GLU A 172 -16.76 -15.25 -11.33
CA GLU A 172 -17.16 -16.31 -10.41
C GLU A 172 -15.96 -16.83 -9.60
N LYS A 173 -14.85 -17.11 -10.25
CA LYS A 173 -13.66 -17.69 -9.65
C LYS A 173 -13.03 -16.76 -8.59
N GLU A 174 -12.93 -15.47 -8.88
CA GLU A 174 -12.34 -14.49 -7.96
C GLU A 174 -13.39 -13.85 -7.03
N GLY A 175 -14.67 -14.17 -7.20
CA GLY A 175 -15.76 -13.65 -6.35
C GLY A 175 -15.94 -12.13 -6.43
N LEU A 176 -15.81 -11.55 -7.63
CA LEU A 176 -15.79 -10.10 -7.82
C LEU A 176 -17.18 -9.44 -7.70
N ALA A 177 -18.24 -10.23 -7.76
CA ALA A 177 -19.63 -9.79 -7.68
C ALA A 177 -20.01 -8.72 -8.71
N LEU A 178 -19.44 -8.79 -9.92
CA LEU A 178 -19.82 -7.92 -11.03
C LEU A 178 -21.22 -8.23 -11.53
N SER A 179 -22.02 -7.20 -11.74
CA SER A 179 -23.35 -7.33 -12.35
C SER A 179 -23.23 -7.59 -13.86
N LYS A 180 -24.34 -8.01 -14.47
CA LYS A 180 -24.38 -8.22 -15.92
C LYS A 180 -24.08 -6.94 -16.69
N GLU A 181 -24.62 -5.82 -16.26
CA GLU A 181 -24.39 -4.52 -16.86
C GLU A 181 -22.92 -4.08 -16.76
N GLU A 182 -22.27 -4.37 -15.64
CA GLU A 182 -20.84 -4.09 -15.44
C GLU A 182 -19.97 -4.97 -16.35
N MET A 183 -20.31 -6.25 -16.49
CA MET A 183 -19.62 -7.15 -17.43
C MET A 183 -19.82 -6.75 -18.89
N ASP A 184 -21.03 -6.35 -19.28
CA ASP A 184 -21.32 -5.85 -20.63
C ASP A 184 -20.55 -4.56 -20.93
N TYR A 185 -20.39 -3.69 -19.92
CA TYR A 185 -19.54 -2.50 -20.02
C TYR A 185 -18.06 -2.86 -20.22
N LEU A 186 -17.53 -3.79 -19.44
CA LEU A 186 -16.13 -4.24 -19.56
C LEU A 186 -15.86 -4.87 -20.92
N LYS A 187 -16.78 -5.69 -21.45
CA LYS A 187 -16.68 -6.26 -22.81
C LYS A 187 -16.67 -5.18 -23.90
N LYS A 188 -17.41 -4.10 -23.71
CA LYS A 188 -17.35 -2.95 -24.60
C LYS A 188 -15.98 -2.27 -24.54
N VAL A 189 -15.43 -2.08 -23.33
CA VAL A 189 -14.08 -1.51 -23.15
C VAL A 189 -13.01 -2.38 -23.81
N GLU A 190 -13.07 -3.70 -23.69
CA GLU A 190 -12.17 -4.63 -24.41
C GLU A 190 -12.21 -4.40 -25.91
N LYS A 191 -13.39 -4.29 -26.47
CA LYS A 191 -13.57 -4.04 -27.89
C LYS A 191 -13.00 -2.69 -28.32
N ASP A 192 -13.21 -1.66 -27.52
CA ASP A 192 -12.70 -0.31 -27.79
C ASP A 192 -11.16 -0.24 -27.69
N LEU A 193 -10.57 -1.01 -26.78
CA LEU A 193 -9.13 -1.13 -26.60
C LEU A 193 -8.47 -2.07 -27.63
N GLY A 194 -9.24 -2.95 -28.30
CA GLY A 194 -8.73 -3.95 -29.23
C GLY A 194 -7.86 -5.04 -28.59
N ARG A 195 -8.00 -5.26 -27.29
CA ARG A 195 -7.30 -6.30 -26.51
C ARG A 195 -8.14 -6.78 -25.31
N PRO A 196 -7.90 -8.01 -24.83
CA PRO A 196 -8.47 -8.47 -23.55
C PRO A 196 -8.04 -7.55 -22.40
N LEU A 197 -8.89 -7.44 -21.39
CA LEU A 197 -8.55 -6.79 -20.13
C LEU A 197 -7.60 -7.67 -19.30
N THR A 198 -6.80 -7.02 -18.48
CA THR A 198 -5.93 -7.70 -17.54
C THR A 198 -6.64 -7.99 -16.22
N ASP A 199 -6.14 -8.96 -15.47
CA ASP A 199 -6.57 -9.25 -14.10
C ASP A 199 -6.60 -8.00 -13.22
N SER A 200 -5.57 -7.18 -13.31
CA SER A 200 -5.45 -5.94 -12.54
C SER A 200 -6.50 -4.89 -12.94
N GLU A 201 -6.84 -4.80 -14.24
CA GLU A 201 -7.87 -3.88 -14.73
C GLU A 201 -9.27 -4.33 -14.27
N VAL A 202 -9.59 -5.62 -14.42
CA VAL A 202 -10.89 -6.17 -14.01
C VAL A 202 -11.05 -6.12 -12.48
N PHE A 203 -10.01 -6.52 -11.74
CA PHE A 203 -10.01 -6.46 -10.28
C PHE A 203 -10.13 -5.01 -9.77
N GLY A 204 -9.38 -4.08 -10.35
CA GLY A 204 -9.44 -2.66 -10.00
C GLY A 204 -10.81 -2.06 -10.25
N PHE A 205 -11.45 -2.37 -11.40
CA PHE A 205 -12.80 -1.95 -11.70
C PHE A 205 -13.82 -2.52 -10.68
N ALA A 206 -13.71 -3.83 -10.38
CA ALA A 206 -14.56 -4.48 -9.39
C ALA A 206 -14.41 -3.84 -8.00
N GLN A 207 -13.19 -3.49 -7.58
CA GLN A 207 -12.95 -2.86 -6.29
C GLN A 207 -13.56 -1.45 -6.21
N ILE A 208 -13.45 -0.65 -7.27
CA ILE A 208 -14.03 0.71 -7.31
C ILE A 208 -15.56 0.65 -7.27
N ASN A 209 -16.17 -0.30 -7.99
CA ASN A 209 -17.62 -0.49 -8.04
C ASN A 209 -18.16 -1.46 -6.98
N SER A 210 -17.27 -1.98 -6.10
CA SER A 210 -17.67 -2.98 -5.11
C SER A 210 -18.57 -2.39 -4.02
N GLU A 211 -19.26 -3.29 -3.35
CA GLU A 211 -20.09 -3.05 -2.16
C GLU A 211 -19.30 -2.66 -0.90
N HIS A 212 -18.19 -2.03 -1.07
CA HIS A 212 -17.31 -1.57 -0.03
C HIS A 212 -18.02 -0.86 1.13
N CYS A 213 -18.91 0.10 0.78
CA CYS A 213 -19.78 0.78 1.73
C CYS A 213 -21.23 0.36 1.56
N ARG A 214 -21.48 -0.77 0.91
CA ARG A 214 -22.80 -1.31 0.60
C ARG A 214 -23.71 -0.34 -0.16
N HIS A 215 -23.12 0.53 -0.98
CA HIS A 215 -23.84 1.56 -1.72
C HIS A 215 -24.89 0.96 -2.67
N LYS A 216 -24.60 -0.15 -3.34
CA LYS A 216 -25.56 -0.85 -4.22
C LYS A 216 -26.75 -1.38 -3.42
N ILE A 217 -26.50 -1.93 -2.21
CA ILE A 217 -27.56 -2.44 -1.33
C ILE A 217 -28.40 -1.29 -0.80
N PHE A 218 -27.76 -0.28 -0.23
CA PHE A 218 -28.48 0.84 0.38
C PHE A 218 -29.17 1.76 -0.63
N GLY A 219 -28.66 1.84 -1.86
CA GLY A 219 -29.30 2.53 -2.98
C GLY A 219 -30.30 1.69 -3.75
N GLY A 220 -30.52 0.43 -3.36
CA GLY A 220 -31.48 -0.47 -3.98
C GLY A 220 -32.92 -0.16 -3.63
N THR A 221 -33.86 -0.81 -4.35
CA THR A 221 -35.29 -0.78 -4.02
C THR A 221 -35.54 -1.73 -2.85
N PHE A 222 -36.16 -1.22 -1.79
CA PHE A 222 -36.53 -2.00 -0.61
C PHE A 222 -38.00 -2.40 -0.67
N ILE A 223 -38.29 -3.69 -0.47
CA ILE A 223 -39.61 -4.23 -0.33
C ILE A 223 -39.75 -4.74 1.10
N ILE A 224 -40.59 -4.05 1.90
CA ILE A 224 -40.80 -4.43 3.32
C ILE A 224 -42.27 -4.89 3.43
N ASP A 225 -42.49 -6.13 3.90
CA ASP A 225 -43.82 -6.76 4.03
C ASP A 225 -44.63 -6.76 2.74
N GLY A 226 -43.92 -6.90 1.59
CA GLY A 226 -44.53 -6.89 0.27
C GLY A 226 -44.85 -5.49 -0.29
N VAL A 227 -44.49 -4.43 0.41
CA VAL A 227 -44.68 -3.05 -0.02
C VAL A 227 -43.35 -2.45 -0.45
N GLU A 228 -43.28 -1.98 -1.70
CA GLU A 228 -42.14 -1.27 -2.23
C GLU A 228 -42.04 0.12 -1.58
N GLN A 229 -40.86 0.45 -1.05
CA GLN A 229 -40.59 1.74 -0.39
C GLN A 229 -40.34 2.81 -1.45
N GLU A 230 -40.80 4.04 -1.20
CA GLU A 230 -40.65 5.18 -2.12
C GLU A 230 -39.19 5.68 -2.21
N SER A 231 -38.36 5.42 -1.20
CA SER A 231 -36.98 5.86 -1.15
C SER A 231 -36.05 4.70 -0.79
N SER A 232 -34.79 4.79 -1.21
CA SER A 232 -33.71 3.93 -0.76
C SER A 232 -33.26 4.32 0.66
N LEU A 233 -32.27 3.61 1.20
CA LEU A 233 -31.65 3.96 2.50
C LEU A 233 -30.63 5.10 2.40
N PHE A 234 -30.38 5.62 1.21
CA PHE A 234 -29.60 6.85 0.98
C PHE A 234 -30.51 8.01 0.62
#